data_cd6ef39a32a725d63fc298e718f2e856
#
_entry.id   cd6ef39a32a725d63fc298e718f2e856
#
_cell.length_a   1.000
_cell.length_b   1.000
_cell.length_c   1.000
_cell.angle_alpha   90.00
_cell.angle_beta   90.00
_cell.angle_gamma   90.00
#
_symmetry.space_group_name_H-M   'P 1'
#
loop_
_entity.id
_entity.type
_entity.pdbx_description
1 polymer ?
#
loop_
_entity_poly.entity_id
_entity_poly.type
_entity_poly.pdbx_seq_one_letter_code
_entity_poly.pdbx_strand_id
1 'polypeptide(L)'
;MPSDETPERRHQVVAVAGEAVADLVADQPGGAYVAVPGGSPANVAVGLARLGTPTRMVARIGADPLGRALRDHLTANAVGTETVVTAHEPSSLALVHHDADGVPSFDLRIQGTADWQWTEEEAAGLRLGDLAALHVGSLALVMPPGADVLAALARRMRSVATISYDPNCRPAVMEGVPDARVRVEPLLRLADVVKLSDADLDWLRPGCGPEELTEELLSAGVSVVAVTYGARGSVVAGRRCPPRRVPAYRVDVVDTVGAGDSYMSTVLAGLGRRGLLGAGRRDALAALDAPDLVAVFDEAARAAALTCSRRGADPPTRAELDAFHPTTG
;
A
#
# COMPACT_ATOMS: atom_id res chain seq x y z
N MET A 1 22.49 -8.89 -29.24
CA MET A 1 21.83 -10.01 -28.59
C MET A 1 20.46 -9.56 -28.18
N PRO A 2 19.36 -10.02 -28.77
CA PRO A 2 18.02 -9.72 -28.24
C PRO A 2 17.89 -10.46 -26.91
N SER A 3 17.45 -9.74 -25.87
CA SER A 3 17.18 -10.26 -24.54
C SER A 3 16.08 -11.34 -24.61
N ASP A 4 16.41 -12.53 -24.16
CA ASP A 4 15.54 -13.70 -24.03
C ASP A 4 14.54 -13.48 -22.86
N GLU A 5 13.66 -12.48 -23.00
CA GLU A 5 12.52 -12.29 -22.11
C GLU A 5 11.39 -13.22 -22.58
N THR A 6 11.27 -14.35 -21.90
CA THR A 6 10.14 -15.26 -22.11
C THR A 6 8.82 -14.51 -21.93
N PRO A 7 7.78 -14.76 -22.74
CA PRO A 7 6.47 -14.07 -22.66
C PRO A 7 5.83 -14.06 -21.26
N GLU A 8 6.15 -15.04 -20.40
CA GLU A 8 5.65 -15.17 -19.03
C GLU A 8 6.17 -14.08 -18.07
N ARG A 9 7.31 -13.45 -18.35
CA ARG A 9 7.85 -12.37 -17.49
C ARG A 9 7.20 -11.01 -17.73
N ARG A 10 6.55 -10.79 -18.89
CA ARG A 10 5.94 -9.50 -19.24
C ARG A 10 4.70 -9.13 -18.42
N HIS A 11 4.05 -10.09 -17.75
CA HIS A 11 2.81 -9.88 -16.98
C HIS A 11 3.02 -9.78 -15.45
N GLN A 12 4.23 -9.47 -14.99
CA GLN A 12 4.52 -9.47 -13.55
C GLN A 12 4.66 -8.07 -12.94
N VAL A 13 4.53 -7.01 -13.71
CA VAL A 13 4.68 -5.63 -13.20
C VAL A 13 3.49 -5.26 -12.33
N VAL A 14 3.77 -4.80 -11.13
CA VAL A 14 2.79 -4.17 -10.22
C VAL A 14 2.99 -2.67 -10.26
N ALA A 15 1.96 -1.92 -10.66
CA ALA A 15 1.95 -0.49 -10.48
C ALA A 15 1.35 -0.13 -9.12
N VAL A 16 1.90 0.89 -8.49
CA VAL A 16 1.39 1.43 -7.23
C VAL A 16 1.05 2.90 -7.44
N ALA A 17 -0.21 3.26 -7.25
CA ALA A 17 -0.68 4.64 -7.46
C ALA A 17 -1.07 5.30 -6.14
N GLY A 18 -0.49 6.46 -5.87
CA GLY A 18 -0.77 7.25 -4.67
C GLY A 18 0.34 8.23 -4.32
N GLU A 19 0.35 8.65 -3.08
CA GLU A 19 1.25 9.67 -2.58
C GLU A 19 2.67 9.16 -2.27
N ALA A 20 3.62 10.11 -2.35
CA ALA A 20 4.98 10.00 -1.84
C ALA A 20 5.29 11.25 -1.02
N VAL A 21 5.38 11.11 0.29
CA VAL A 21 5.47 12.21 1.26
C VAL A 21 6.85 12.24 1.89
N ALA A 22 7.37 13.43 2.19
CA ALA A 22 8.58 13.58 2.99
C ALA A 22 8.21 13.71 4.48
N ASP A 23 8.59 12.73 5.30
CA ASP A 23 8.43 12.79 6.74
C ASP A 23 9.64 13.50 7.35
N LEU A 24 9.42 14.64 8.00
CA LEU A 24 10.46 15.34 8.75
C LEU A 24 10.44 14.82 10.20
N VAL A 25 11.41 13.99 10.52
CA VAL A 25 11.54 13.35 11.84
C VAL A 25 12.68 14.01 12.61
N ALA A 26 12.42 14.41 13.86
CA ALA A 26 13.49 14.92 14.71
C ALA A 26 14.45 13.77 15.07
N ASP A 27 15.76 14.01 14.92
CA ASP A 27 16.79 13.03 15.29
C ASP A 27 16.82 12.77 16.80
N GLN A 28 16.50 13.80 17.59
CA GLN A 28 16.31 13.77 19.04
C GLN A 28 15.38 14.91 19.46
N PRO A 29 14.78 14.88 20.66
CA PRO A 29 13.93 15.96 21.14
C PRO A 29 14.60 17.32 21.06
N GLY A 30 14.02 18.26 20.28
CA GLY A 30 14.60 19.59 20.02
C GLY A 30 15.81 19.63 19.08
N GLY A 31 16.14 18.51 18.44
CA GLY A 31 17.23 18.37 17.47
C GLY A 31 16.87 18.80 16.05
N ALA A 32 17.78 18.50 15.13
CA ALA A 32 17.56 18.74 13.71
C ALA A 32 16.49 17.79 13.14
N TYR A 33 15.74 18.28 12.16
CA TYR A 33 14.83 17.42 11.40
C TYR A 33 15.55 16.77 10.23
N VAL A 34 15.34 15.48 10.08
CA VAL A 34 15.83 14.71 8.92
C VAL A 34 14.64 14.35 8.05
N ALA A 35 14.75 14.61 6.77
CA ALA A 35 13.72 14.19 5.80
C ALA A 35 13.88 12.70 5.52
N VAL A 36 12.83 11.94 5.80
CA VAL A 36 12.73 10.51 5.54
C VAL A 36 11.65 10.30 4.50
N PRO A 37 11.90 9.55 3.42
CA PRO A 37 10.86 9.18 2.47
C PRO A 37 9.76 8.37 3.12
N GLY A 38 8.49 8.72 2.83
CA GLY A 38 7.30 8.12 3.35
C GLY A 38 6.15 8.16 2.33
N GLY A 39 4.94 7.96 2.82
CA GLY A 39 3.75 7.77 2.00
C GLY A 39 3.45 6.28 1.82
N SER A 40 2.24 5.85 2.23
CA SER A 40 1.90 4.43 2.21
C SER A 40 2.05 3.79 0.83
N PRO A 41 1.56 4.37 -0.28
CA PRO A 41 1.77 3.80 -1.60
C PRO A 41 3.27 3.71 -1.98
N ALA A 42 4.08 4.73 -1.67
CA ALA A 42 5.51 4.69 -1.93
C ALA A 42 6.21 3.56 -1.14
N ASN A 43 5.83 3.37 0.13
CA ASN A 43 6.33 2.27 0.97
C ASN A 43 5.94 0.89 0.39
N VAL A 44 4.70 0.74 -0.09
CA VAL A 44 4.26 -0.50 -0.76
C VAL A 44 5.09 -0.75 -2.02
N ALA A 45 5.37 0.29 -2.82
CA ALA A 45 6.19 0.15 -4.02
C ALA A 45 7.63 -0.29 -3.69
N VAL A 46 8.24 0.29 -2.67
CA VAL A 46 9.57 -0.11 -2.18
C VAL A 46 9.56 -1.55 -1.67
N GLY A 47 8.55 -1.92 -0.88
CA GLY A 47 8.41 -3.29 -0.37
C GLY A 47 8.31 -4.33 -1.49
N LEU A 48 7.49 -4.07 -2.51
CA LEU A 48 7.36 -4.94 -3.69
C LEU A 48 8.69 -5.11 -4.42
N ALA A 49 9.38 -4.00 -4.70
CA ALA A 49 10.66 -4.02 -5.41
C ALA A 49 11.73 -4.78 -4.62
N ARG A 50 11.84 -4.57 -3.31
CA ARG A 50 12.77 -5.31 -2.43
C ARG A 50 12.47 -6.80 -2.35
N LEU A 51 11.21 -7.20 -2.57
CA LEU A 51 10.81 -8.61 -2.68
C LEU A 51 11.04 -9.19 -4.10
N GLY A 52 11.66 -8.42 -5.01
CA GLY A 52 11.98 -8.84 -6.37
C GLY A 52 10.82 -8.76 -7.35
N THR A 53 9.73 -8.09 -7.01
CA THR A 53 8.60 -7.84 -7.91
C THR A 53 8.89 -6.62 -8.78
N PRO A 54 8.87 -6.70 -10.12
CA PRO A 54 8.96 -5.54 -10.98
C PRO A 54 7.86 -4.52 -10.64
N THR A 55 8.25 -3.31 -10.25
CA THR A 55 7.32 -2.33 -9.67
C THR A 55 7.48 -0.96 -10.33
N ARG A 56 6.36 -0.26 -10.55
CA ARG A 56 6.31 1.12 -11.02
C ARG A 56 5.51 1.99 -10.06
N MET A 57 6.01 3.20 -9.80
CA MET A 57 5.29 4.19 -9.03
C MET A 57 4.49 5.11 -9.95
N VAL A 58 3.20 5.24 -9.70
CA VAL A 58 2.30 6.23 -10.32
C VAL A 58 2.05 7.31 -9.28
N ALA A 59 2.77 8.41 -9.36
CA ALA A 59 2.69 9.51 -8.40
C ALA A 59 2.88 10.86 -9.09
N ARG A 60 2.46 11.93 -8.44
CA ARG A 60 2.91 13.29 -8.71
C ARG A 60 3.87 13.69 -7.61
N ILE A 61 5.04 14.13 -7.98
CA ILE A 61 6.11 14.52 -7.04
C ILE A 61 6.65 15.89 -7.45
N GLY A 62 6.76 16.79 -6.49
CA GLY A 62 7.26 18.15 -6.71
C GLY A 62 8.68 18.18 -7.32
N ALA A 63 8.98 19.27 -8.03
CA ALA A 63 10.31 19.52 -8.60
C ALA A 63 11.33 20.05 -7.57
N ASP A 64 10.92 20.22 -6.32
CA ASP A 64 11.70 20.74 -5.21
C ASP A 64 12.76 19.73 -4.67
N PRO A 65 13.61 20.15 -3.70
CA PRO A 65 14.61 19.25 -3.13
C PRO A 65 14.04 18.00 -2.46
N LEU A 66 12.86 18.09 -1.80
CA LEU A 66 12.21 16.94 -1.17
C LEU A 66 11.72 15.96 -2.23
N GLY A 67 11.11 16.47 -3.30
CA GLY A 67 10.66 15.63 -4.41
C GLY A 67 11.81 14.91 -5.12
N ARG A 68 12.99 15.55 -5.24
CA ARG A 68 14.18 14.85 -5.74
C ARG A 68 14.61 13.71 -4.81
N ALA A 69 14.64 13.96 -3.49
CA ALA A 69 14.99 12.93 -2.52
C ALA A 69 14.01 11.74 -2.55
N LEU A 70 12.71 12.00 -2.71
CA LEU A 70 11.70 10.96 -2.88
C LEU A 70 11.93 10.11 -4.14
N ARG A 71 12.23 10.74 -5.29
CA ARG A 71 12.55 10.03 -6.53
C ARG A 71 13.82 9.20 -6.41
N ASP A 72 14.86 9.79 -5.80
CA ASP A 72 16.13 9.10 -5.59
C ASP A 72 15.95 7.86 -4.71
N HIS A 73 15.12 7.96 -3.66
CA HIS A 73 14.76 6.84 -2.80
C HIS A 73 14.05 5.72 -3.56
N LEU A 74 13.04 6.06 -4.38
CA LEU A 74 12.33 5.09 -5.21
C LEU A 74 13.29 4.38 -6.16
N THR A 75 14.12 5.15 -6.85
CA THR A 75 15.10 4.63 -7.83
C THR A 75 16.17 3.75 -7.16
N ALA A 76 16.69 4.17 -6.00
CA ALA A 76 17.66 3.40 -5.21
C ALA A 76 17.09 2.03 -4.75
N ASN A 77 15.77 1.93 -4.61
CA ASN A 77 15.07 0.68 -4.30
C ASN A 77 14.53 -0.05 -5.54
N ALA A 78 15.05 0.28 -6.74
CA ALA A 78 14.66 -0.35 -8.01
C ALA A 78 13.18 -0.22 -8.36
N VAL A 79 12.48 0.80 -7.87
CA VAL A 79 11.13 1.16 -8.29
C VAL A 79 11.20 1.97 -9.58
N GLY A 80 10.50 1.55 -10.63
CA GLY A 80 10.36 2.31 -11.88
C GLY A 80 9.64 3.64 -11.64
N THR A 81 10.23 4.74 -12.12
CA THR A 81 9.71 6.10 -11.94
C THR A 81 9.27 6.77 -13.24
N GLU A 82 9.21 6.02 -14.33
CA GLU A 82 8.82 6.49 -15.67
C GLU A 82 7.37 6.96 -15.75
N THR A 83 6.55 6.59 -14.77
CA THR A 83 5.15 6.99 -14.60
C THR A 83 4.93 8.02 -13.49
N VAL A 84 6.02 8.59 -12.98
CA VAL A 84 5.98 9.66 -11.99
C VAL A 84 5.96 11.01 -12.69
N VAL A 85 4.89 11.77 -12.50
CA VAL A 85 4.74 13.14 -13.00
C VAL A 85 5.61 14.09 -12.18
N THR A 86 6.42 14.94 -12.85
CA THR A 86 7.12 16.03 -12.19
C THR A 86 6.20 17.23 -12.09
N ALA A 87 5.79 17.56 -10.88
CA ALA A 87 4.82 18.60 -10.58
C ALA A 87 5.48 19.94 -10.28
N HIS A 88 4.76 21.03 -10.58
CA HIS A 88 5.19 22.39 -10.20
C HIS A 88 4.82 22.71 -8.74
N GLU A 89 3.79 22.05 -8.23
CA GLU A 89 3.35 22.16 -6.85
C GLU A 89 4.42 21.57 -5.92
N PRO A 90 4.54 22.08 -4.67
CA PRO A 90 5.51 21.58 -3.72
C PRO A 90 5.21 20.14 -3.31
N SER A 91 6.24 19.40 -2.90
CA SER A 91 6.09 18.07 -2.31
C SER A 91 5.34 18.14 -0.99
N SER A 92 4.52 17.14 -0.72
CA SER A 92 3.86 16.97 0.58
C SER A 92 4.89 16.65 1.65
N LEU A 93 4.67 17.18 2.84
CA LEU A 93 5.51 16.87 3.98
C LEU A 93 4.68 16.67 5.26
N ALA A 94 5.17 15.81 6.14
CA ALA A 94 4.67 15.62 7.49
C ALA A 94 5.78 15.94 8.50
N LEU A 95 5.51 16.81 9.47
CA LEU A 95 6.39 16.96 10.62
C LEU A 95 5.96 15.98 11.69
N VAL A 96 6.88 15.11 12.08
CA VAL A 96 6.65 14.13 13.14
C VAL A 96 7.19 14.68 14.45
N HIS A 97 6.29 14.90 15.39
CA HIS A 97 6.62 15.32 16.74
C HIS A 97 6.33 14.18 17.70
N HIS A 98 7.12 14.09 18.75
CA HIS A 98 6.81 13.22 19.88
C HIS A 98 6.44 14.11 21.07
N ASP A 99 5.34 13.79 21.73
CA ASP A 99 4.96 14.48 22.98
C ASP A 99 5.89 14.05 24.13
N ALA A 100 5.61 14.57 25.33
CA ALA A 100 6.41 14.27 26.53
C ALA A 100 6.37 12.77 26.93
N ASP A 101 5.35 12.04 26.49
CA ASP A 101 5.14 10.62 26.74
C ASP A 101 5.68 9.76 25.59
N GLY A 102 6.28 10.39 24.55
CA GLY A 102 6.85 9.70 23.38
C GLY A 102 5.81 9.30 22.32
N VAL A 103 4.57 9.79 22.43
CA VAL A 103 3.52 9.49 21.45
C VAL A 103 3.72 10.36 20.20
N PRO A 104 3.81 9.75 19.00
CA PRO A 104 3.99 10.51 17.76
C PRO A 104 2.73 11.30 17.41
N SER A 105 2.91 12.56 17.05
CA SER A 105 1.90 13.41 16.44
C SER A 105 2.41 13.97 15.11
N PHE A 106 1.49 14.26 14.20
CA PHE A 106 1.82 14.66 12.83
C PHE A 106 1.21 16.03 12.52
N ASP A 107 2.04 16.99 12.12
CA ASP A 107 1.61 18.24 11.50
C ASP A 107 1.82 18.11 9.97
N LEU A 108 0.71 17.99 9.25
CA LEU A 108 0.71 17.68 7.82
C LEU A 108 0.64 18.96 6.98
N ARG A 109 1.63 19.16 6.11
CA ARG A 109 1.70 20.23 5.12
C ARG A 109 1.39 19.66 3.75
N ILE A 110 0.09 19.47 3.49
CA ILE A 110 -0.41 18.72 2.34
C ILE A 110 -1.41 19.52 1.47
N GLN A 111 -1.76 20.72 1.85
CA GLN A 111 -2.72 21.52 1.09
C GLN A 111 -2.06 22.08 -0.18
N GLY A 112 -2.67 21.86 -1.33
CA GLY A 112 -2.18 22.33 -2.62
C GLY A 112 -0.86 21.71 -3.06
N THR A 113 -0.42 20.60 -2.44
CA THR A 113 0.81 19.90 -2.78
C THR A 113 0.61 18.92 -3.95
N ALA A 114 1.71 18.48 -4.53
CA ALA A 114 1.75 17.72 -5.79
C ALA A 114 0.86 16.48 -5.82
N ASP A 115 0.86 15.70 -4.74
CA ASP A 115 0.24 14.37 -4.69
C ASP A 115 -1.24 14.36 -5.03
N TRP A 116 -1.95 15.46 -4.76
CA TRP A 116 -3.41 15.58 -4.87
C TRP A 116 -3.87 16.31 -6.13
N GLN A 117 -2.96 16.86 -6.95
CA GLN A 117 -3.30 17.72 -8.08
C GLN A 117 -3.35 16.98 -9.43
N TRP A 118 -3.72 15.70 -9.40
CA TRP A 118 -3.87 14.90 -10.62
C TRP A 118 -4.89 15.49 -11.58
N THR A 119 -4.54 15.54 -12.86
CA THR A 119 -5.45 15.90 -13.94
C THR A 119 -5.84 14.67 -14.76
N GLU A 120 -6.99 14.75 -15.44
CA GLU A 120 -7.43 13.68 -16.36
C GLU A 120 -6.45 13.48 -17.50
N GLU A 121 -5.83 14.55 -18.00
CA GLU A 121 -4.84 14.51 -19.07
C GLU A 121 -3.59 13.72 -18.66
N GLU A 122 -3.06 14.00 -17.47
CA GLU A 122 -1.92 13.25 -16.90
C GLU A 122 -2.25 11.76 -16.77
N ALA A 123 -3.41 11.43 -16.19
CA ALA A 123 -3.83 10.04 -16.02
C ALA A 123 -4.10 9.33 -17.36
N ALA A 124 -4.60 10.04 -18.36
CA ALA A 124 -4.78 9.51 -19.71
C ALA A 124 -3.46 9.28 -20.44
N GLY A 125 -2.47 10.13 -20.17
CA GLY A 125 -1.11 10.04 -20.74
C GLY A 125 -0.25 8.92 -20.15
N LEU A 126 -0.65 8.32 -19.04
CA LEU A 126 0.12 7.25 -18.39
C LEU A 126 0.26 6.01 -19.30
N ARG A 127 1.50 5.63 -19.56
CA ARG A 127 1.82 4.40 -20.32
C ARG A 127 2.13 3.27 -19.35
N LEU A 128 1.08 2.65 -18.83
CA LEU A 128 1.21 1.59 -17.82
C LEU A 128 1.61 0.24 -18.42
N GLY A 129 1.36 0.03 -19.73
CA GLY A 129 1.64 -1.25 -20.39
C GLY A 129 0.82 -2.39 -19.80
N ASP A 130 1.37 -3.61 -19.88
CA ASP A 130 0.73 -4.80 -19.33
C ASP A 130 1.05 -4.90 -17.84
N LEU A 131 0.06 -4.71 -16.99
CA LEU A 131 0.17 -4.83 -15.54
C LEU A 131 -0.41 -6.15 -15.04
N ALA A 132 0.27 -6.77 -14.09
CA ALA A 132 -0.32 -7.82 -13.27
C ALA A 132 -1.32 -7.25 -12.26
N ALA A 133 -0.96 -6.14 -11.60
CA ALA A 133 -1.85 -5.47 -10.66
C ALA A 133 -1.63 -3.95 -10.64
N LEU A 134 -2.67 -3.23 -10.23
CA LEU A 134 -2.61 -1.86 -9.77
C LEU A 134 -3.00 -1.83 -8.30
N HIS A 135 -2.07 -1.46 -7.44
CA HIS A 135 -2.35 -1.12 -6.06
C HIS A 135 -2.70 0.35 -5.94
N VAL A 136 -3.75 0.65 -5.20
CA VAL A 136 -4.19 2.01 -4.89
C VAL A 136 -4.51 2.09 -3.39
N GLY A 137 -4.39 3.29 -2.82
CA GLY A 137 -4.72 3.42 -1.40
C GLY A 137 -4.49 4.81 -0.83
N SER A 138 -4.75 4.89 0.46
CA SER A 138 -4.42 6.03 1.32
C SER A 138 -5.07 7.35 0.89
N LEU A 139 -4.46 8.46 1.26
CA LEU A 139 -4.98 9.82 1.09
C LEU A 139 -5.18 10.19 -0.39
N ALA A 140 -4.38 9.68 -1.32
CA ALA A 140 -4.47 10.01 -2.73
C ALA A 140 -5.83 9.65 -3.36
N LEU A 141 -6.56 8.69 -2.79
CA LEU A 141 -7.89 8.28 -3.23
C LEU A 141 -9.03 9.05 -2.54
N VAL A 142 -8.69 9.96 -1.64
CA VAL A 142 -9.65 10.76 -0.86
C VAL A 142 -9.48 12.26 -1.10
N MET A 143 -8.23 12.74 -1.25
CA MET A 143 -7.89 14.15 -1.35
C MET A 143 -8.26 14.73 -2.73
N PRO A 144 -9.16 15.75 -2.79
CA PRO A 144 -9.48 16.41 -4.04
C PRO A 144 -8.33 17.34 -4.50
N PRO A 145 -8.26 17.66 -5.81
CA PRO A 145 -9.13 17.21 -6.89
C PRO A 145 -8.75 15.82 -7.45
N GLY A 146 -7.55 15.32 -7.19
CA GLY A 146 -6.95 14.15 -7.83
C GLY A 146 -7.60 12.82 -7.49
N ALA A 147 -8.31 12.72 -6.36
CA ALA A 147 -8.91 11.47 -5.91
C ALA A 147 -9.87 10.86 -6.95
N ASP A 148 -10.69 11.68 -7.60
CA ASP A 148 -11.64 11.20 -8.61
C ASP A 148 -10.92 10.72 -9.86
N VAL A 149 -9.80 11.36 -10.22
CA VAL A 149 -8.94 10.97 -11.35
C VAL A 149 -8.28 9.61 -11.10
N LEU A 150 -7.71 9.41 -9.91
CA LEU A 150 -7.09 8.14 -9.55
C LEU A 150 -8.12 7.02 -9.37
N ALA A 151 -9.30 7.32 -8.84
CA ALA A 151 -10.40 6.36 -8.77
C ALA A 151 -10.88 5.95 -10.18
N ALA A 152 -10.95 6.89 -11.13
CA ALA A 152 -11.26 6.60 -12.52
C ALA A 152 -10.16 5.76 -13.19
N LEU A 153 -8.87 6.03 -12.88
CA LEU A 153 -7.75 5.22 -13.32
C LEU A 153 -7.91 3.77 -12.81
N ALA A 154 -8.19 3.57 -11.54
CA ALA A 154 -8.38 2.23 -10.97
C ALA A 154 -9.54 1.48 -11.65
N ARG A 155 -10.68 2.16 -11.89
CA ARG A 155 -11.82 1.57 -12.64
C ARG A 155 -11.42 1.15 -14.05
N ARG A 156 -10.70 2.01 -14.78
CA ARG A 156 -10.20 1.72 -16.13
C ARG A 156 -9.25 0.52 -16.14
N MET A 157 -8.31 0.48 -15.19
CA MET A 157 -7.31 -0.57 -15.13
C MET A 157 -7.87 -1.93 -14.71
N ARG A 158 -9.04 -1.98 -14.08
CA ARG A 158 -9.69 -3.24 -13.70
C ARG A 158 -9.95 -4.18 -14.88
N SER A 159 -10.07 -3.66 -16.09
CA SER A 159 -10.25 -4.49 -17.30
C SER A 159 -9.00 -5.27 -17.69
N VAL A 160 -7.81 -4.87 -17.26
CA VAL A 160 -6.51 -5.43 -17.68
C VAL A 160 -5.64 -5.93 -16.52
N ALA A 161 -5.88 -5.49 -15.29
CA ALA A 161 -5.07 -5.80 -14.12
C ALA A 161 -5.94 -6.21 -12.92
N THR A 162 -5.35 -6.92 -11.95
CA THR A 162 -5.90 -7.07 -10.61
C THR A 162 -5.86 -5.72 -9.90
N ILE A 163 -6.94 -5.32 -9.26
CA ILE A 163 -6.97 -4.11 -8.42
C ILE A 163 -6.82 -4.51 -6.95
N SER A 164 -5.86 -3.92 -6.25
CA SER A 164 -5.74 -4.05 -4.80
C SER A 164 -5.92 -2.70 -4.13
N TYR A 165 -6.54 -2.69 -2.97
CA TYR A 165 -6.86 -1.48 -2.23
C TYR A 165 -6.56 -1.61 -0.74
N ASP A 166 -5.86 -0.60 -0.22
CA ASP A 166 -5.68 -0.36 1.22
C ASP A 166 -6.14 1.07 1.52
N PRO A 167 -7.28 1.28 2.20
CA PRO A 167 -7.77 2.63 2.49
C PRO A 167 -6.81 3.39 3.40
N ASN A 168 -6.10 2.69 4.28
CA ASN A 168 -5.08 3.27 5.16
C ASN A 168 -5.51 4.64 5.70
N CYS A 169 -6.68 4.66 6.35
CA CYS A 169 -7.38 5.86 6.76
C CYS A 169 -6.54 6.71 7.71
N ARG A 170 -6.64 8.01 7.55
CA ARG A 170 -6.04 9.01 8.43
C ARG A 170 -7.14 9.96 8.91
N PRO A 171 -7.87 9.61 9.98
CA PRO A 171 -9.01 10.39 10.47
C PRO A 171 -8.69 11.87 10.63
N ALA A 172 -7.53 12.20 11.20
CA ALA A 172 -7.08 13.58 11.42
C ALA A 172 -7.02 14.44 10.14
N VAL A 173 -6.89 13.81 8.96
CA VAL A 173 -6.91 14.47 7.65
C VAL A 173 -8.28 14.30 7.00
N MET A 174 -8.78 13.07 6.97
CA MET A 174 -9.96 12.68 6.21
C MET A 174 -11.24 13.30 6.76
N GLU A 175 -11.32 13.59 8.08
CA GLU A 175 -12.46 14.29 8.68
C GLU A 175 -12.64 15.72 8.16
N GLY A 176 -11.55 16.33 7.69
CA GLY A 176 -11.58 17.64 7.02
C GLY A 176 -11.94 17.60 5.54
N VAL A 177 -12.07 16.40 4.95
CA VAL A 177 -12.39 16.20 3.53
C VAL A 177 -13.88 15.86 3.39
N PRO A 178 -14.68 16.64 2.65
CA PRO A 178 -16.07 16.32 2.41
C PRO A 178 -16.23 14.93 1.79
N ASP A 179 -17.17 14.17 2.31
CA ASP A 179 -17.53 12.84 1.78
C ASP A 179 -16.38 11.81 1.75
N ALA A 180 -15.35 11.97 2.60
CA ALA A 180 -14.19 11.08 2.62
C ALA A 180 -14.59 9.60 2.73
N ARG A 181 -15.51 9.23 3.62
CA ARG A 181 -16.01 7.86 3.76
C ARG A 181 -16.74 7.39 2.51
N VAL A 182 -17.54 8.26 1.90
CA VAL A 182 -18.29 7.97 0.67
C VAL A 182 -17.35 7.67 -0.50
N ARG A 183 -16.16 8.28 -0.54
CA ARG A 183 -15.13 8.02 -1.56
C ARG A 183 -14.47 6.65 -1.40
N VAL A 184 -14.28 6.20 -0.16
CA VAL A 184 -13.63 4.91 0.15
C VAL A 184 -14.51 3.71 -0.21
N GLU A 185 -15.79 3.76 0.10
CA GLU A 185 -16.72 2.64 -0.07
C GLU A 185 -16.78 2.02 -1.48
N PRO A 186 -16.89 2.81 -2.58
CA PRO A 186 -16.89 2.24 -3.93
C PRO A 186 -15.58 1.55 -4.29
N LEU A 187 -14.44 1.99 -3.73
CA LEU A 187 -13.13 1.42 -4.00
C LEU A 187 -12.94 0.07 -3.31
N LEU A 188 -13.49 -0.11 -2.10
CA LEU A 188 -13.52 -1.41 -1.44
C LEU A 188 -14.22 -2.47 -2.32
N ARG A 189 -15.32 -2.11 -2.97
CA ARG A 189 -16.09 -3.02 -3.85
C ARG A 189 -15.48 -3.17 -5.26
N LEU A 190 -14.69 -2.19 -5.70
CA LEU A 190 -14.00 -2.24 -6.99
C LEU A 190 -12.82 -3.22 -6.96
N ALA A 191 -12.14 -3.32 -5.82
CA ALA A 191 -10.92 -4.08 -5.69
C ALA A 191 -11.14 -5.60 -5.76
N ASP A 192 -10.12 -6.32 -6.21
CA ASP A 192 -10.06 -7.77 -6.16
C ASP A 192 -9.40 -8.27 -4.86
N VAL A 193 -8.49 -7.45 -4.30
CA VAL A 193 -7.80 -7.69 -3.02
C VAL A 193 -7.95 -6.45 -2.13
N VAL A 194 -8.52 -6.62 -0.95
CA VAL A 194 -8.69 -5.55 0.03
C VAL A 194 -7.92 -5.90 1.30
N LYS A 195 -7.13 -4.96 1.79
CA LYS A 195 -6.55 -5.00 3.13
C LYS A 195 -6.90 -3.70 3.84
N LEU A 196 -7.27 -3.80 5.11
CA LEU A 196 -7.49 -2.65 5.98
C LEU A 196 -7.11 -3.02 7.41
N SER A 197 -6.91 -2.03 8.27
CA SER A 197 -6.71 -2.25 9.70
C SER A 197 -8.04 -2.26 10.46
N ASP A 198 -8.02 -2.72 11.71
CA ASP A 198 -9.15 -2.59 12.64
C ASP A 198 -9.51 -1.11 12.89
N ALA A 199 -8.51 -0.22 12.95
CA ALA A 199 -8.73 1.21 13.06
C ALA A 199 -9.40 1.80 11.80
N ASP A 200 -9.03 1.33 10.60
CA ASP A 200 -9.71 1.72 9.36
C ASP A 200 -11.16 1.28 9.36
N LEU A 201 -11.41 0.03 9.78
CA LEU A 201 -12.76 -0.52 9.88
C LEU A 201 -13.63 0.29 10.84
N ASP A 202 -13.11 0.57 12.04
CA ASP A 202 -13.84 1.33 13.05
C ASP A 202 -14.17 2.75 12.57
N TRP A 203 -13.22 3.41 11.88
CA TRP A 203 -13.46 4.72 11.31
C TRP A 203 -14.47 4.70 10.16
N LEU A 204 -14.39 3.73 9.26
CA LEU A 204 -15.29 3.63 8.10
C LEU A 204 -16.69 3.23 8.51
N ARG A 205 -16.81 2.23 9.39
CA ARG A 205 -18.07 1.59 9.80
C ARG A 205 -18.08 1.29 11.30
N PRO A 206 -18.28 2.29 12.15
CA PRO A 206 -18.30 2.12 13.60
C PRO A 206 -19.27 1.00 14.00
N GLY A 207 -18.80 0.03 14.77
CA GLY A 207 -19.58 -1.09 15.26
C GLY A 207 -19.76 -2.26 14.29
N CYS A 208 -19.25 -2.18 13.05
CA CYS A 208 -19.22 -3.30 12.12
C CYS A 208 -18.11 -4.29 12.51
N GLY A 209 -18.44 -5.57 12.58
CA GLY A 209 -17.46 -6.63 12.81
C GLY A 209 -16.64 -6.95 11.55
N PRO A 210 -15.41 -7.48 11.71
CA PRO A 210 -14.57 -7.86 10.58
C PRO A 210 -15.19 -8.98 9.74
N GLU A 211 -15.90 -9.91 10.36
CA GLU A 211 -16.59 -10.99 9.69
C GLU A 211 -17.72 -10.46 8.80
N GLU A 212 -18.50 -9.49 9.30
CA GLU A 212 -19.60 -8.84 8.57
C GLU A 212 -19.07 -8.09 7.34
N LEU A 213 -18.02 -7.24 7.51
CA LEU A 213 -17.39 -6.55 6.39
C LEU A 213 -16.84 -7.54 5.37
N THR A 214 -16.18 -8.59 5.83
CA THR A 214 -15.55 -9.59 4.97
C THR A 214 -16.61 -10.32 4.14
N GLU A 215 -17.72 -10.77 4.75
CA GLU A 215 -18.83 -11.44 4.05
C GLU A 215 -19.45 -10.51 3.00
N GLU A 216 -19.69 -9.26 3.36
CA GLU A 216 -20.22 -8.26 2.43
C GLU A 216 -19.32 -8.04 1.22
N LEU A 217 -18.02 -7.81 1.44
CA LEU A 217 -17.07 -7.55 0.36
C LEU A 217 -16.89 -8.75 -0.56
N LEU A 218 -16.78 -9.97 0.00
CA LEU A 218 -16.70 -11.20 -0.79
C LEU A 218 -17.98 -11.42 -1.63
N SER A 219 -19.16 -11.13 -1.04
CA SER A 219 -20.44 -11.18 -1.75
C SER A 219 -20.55 -10.13 -2.85
N ALA A 220 -19.93 -8.98 -2.67
CA ALA A 220 -19.84 -7.90 -3.69
C ALA A 220 -18.85 -8.20 -4.80
N GLY A 221 -18.05 -9.29 -4.72
CA GLY A 221 -17.16 -9.72 -5.79
C GLY A 221 -15.67 -9.56 -5.50
N VAL A 222 -15.28 -9.03 -4.34
CA VAL A 222 -13.89 -9.04 -3.88
C VAL A 222 -13.43 -10.50 -3.74
N SER A 223 -12.20 -10.79 -4.13
CA SER A 223 -11.67 -12.17 -4.09
C SER A 223 -11.00 -12.49 -2.75
N VAL A 224 -10.30 -11.51 -2.17
CA VAL A 224 -9.51 -11.67 -0.95
C VAL A 224 -9.67 -10.43 -0.07
N VAL A 225 -9.96 -10.64 1.22
CA VAL A 225 -10.08 -9.58 2.22
C VAL A 225 -9.20 -9.91 3.42
N ALA A 226 -8.48 -8.91 3.93
CA ALA A 226 -7.69 -9.01 5.15
C ALA A 226 -7.97 -7.82 6.08
N VAL A 227 -8.24 -8.12 7.35
CA VAL A 227 -8.31 -7.10 8.42
C VAL A 227 -7.16 -7.36 9.38
N THR A 228 -6.28 -6.35 9.55
CA THR A 228 -5.09 -6.44 10.41
C THR A 228 -5.36 -5.81 11.78
N TYR A 229 -4.76 -6.38 12.84
CA TYR A 229 -4.96 -6.00 14.25
C TYR A 229 -3.62 -5.73 14.95
N GLY A 230 -2.59 -5.30 14.21
CA GLY A 230 -1.26 -5.08 14.75
C GLY A 230 -0.70 -6.34 15.42
N ALA A 231 -0.29 -6.25 16.68
CA ALA A 231 0.28 -7.37 17.43
C ALA A 231 -0.70 -8.56 17.66
N ARG A 232 -1.99 -8.37 17.38
CA ARG A 232 -3.01 -9.44 17.47
C ARG A 232 -3.15 -10.25 16.17
N GLY A 233 -2.31 -9.97 15.16
CA GLY A 233 -2.34 -10.66 13.86
C GLY A 233 -3.37 -10.11 12.90
N SER A 234 -3.97 -10.98 12.09
CA SER A 234 -4.98 -10.60 11.09
C SER A 234 -6.08 -11.66 10.95
N VAL A 235 -7.21 -11.23 10.42
CA VAL A 235 -8.27 -12.12 9.91
C VAL A 235 -8.27 -11.99 8.41
N VAL A 236 -8.16 -13.12 7.71
CA VAL A 236 -8.09 -13.19 6.26
C VAL A 236 -9.17 -14.11 5.72
N ALA A 237 -9.77 -13.75 4.60
CA ALA A 237 -10.80 -14.56 3.97
C ALA A 237 -10.74 -14.46 2.45
N GLY A 238 -11.21 -15.49 1.80
CA GLY A 238 -11.37 -15.55 0.35
C GLY A 238 -12.68 -16.20 -0.03
N ARG A 239 -13.08 -16.10 -1.28
CA ARG A 239 -14.40 -16.63 -1.74
C ARG A 239 -14.57 -18.13 -1.50
N ARG A 240 -13.47 -18.89 -1.41
CA ARG A 240 -13.46 -20.34 -1.06
C ARG A 240 -12.81 -20.62 0.30
N CYS A 241 -12.46 -19.58 1.03
CA CYS A 241 -11.82 -19.69 2.33
C CYS A 241 -12.62 -18.84 3.33
N PRO A 242 -13.36 -19.46 4.26
CA PRO A 242 -14.00 -18.72 5.35
C PRO A 242 -12.94 -18.01 6.20
N PRO A 243 -13.32 -17.01 7.01
CA PRO A 243 -12.36 -16.24 7.80
C PRO A 243 -11.39 -17.13 8.60
N ARG A 244 -10.11 -16.83 8.48
CA ARG A 244 -9.00 -17.50 9.18
C ARG A 244 -8.16 -16.47 9.92
N ARG A 245 -7.73 -16.81 11.11
CA ARG A 245 -6.78 -16.02 11.88
C ARG A 245 -5.35 -16.37 11.44
N VAL A 246 -4.56 -15.34 11.16
CA VAL A 246 -3.12 -15.43 10.95
C VAL A 246 -2.45 -14.72 12.12
N PRO A 247 -1.61 -15.38 12.90
CA PRO A 247 -0.98 -14.77 14.08
C PRO A 247 0.04 -13.69 13.65
N ALA A 248 0.31 -12.75 14.56
CA ALA A 248 1.49 -11.91 14.46
C ALA A 248 2.71 -12.65 14.99
N TYR A 249 3.89 -12.20 14.56
CA TYR A 249 5.17 -12.70 15.07
C TYR A 249 5.75 -11.75 16.12
N ARG A 250 6.37 -12.31 17.17
CA ARG A 250 7.02 -11.53 18.23
C ARG A 250 8.37 -11.03 17.77
N VAL A 251 8.59 -9.75 17.94
CA VAL A 251 9.87 -9.06 17.71
C VAL A 251 10.05 -7.99 18.77
N ASP A 252 11.29 -7.55 18.96
CA ASP A 252 11.57 -6.32 19.70
C ASP A 252 11.15 -5.14 18.82
N VAL A 253 10.03 -4.52 19.18
CA VAL A 253 9.45 -3.44 18.39
C VAL A 253 10.28 -2.18 18.55
N VAL A 254 10.82 -1.67 17.44
CA VAL A 254 11.55 -0.41 17.34
C VAL A 254 10.63 0.70 16.81
N ASP A 255 9.87 0.39 15.76
CA ASP A 255 8.95 1.32 15.12
C ASP A 255 7.83 0.50 14.43
N THR A 256 6.62 1.06 14.33
CA THR A 256 5.49 0.40 13.65
C THR A 256 5.18 1.03 12.28
N VAL A 257 5.88 2.08 11.90
CA VAL A 257 5.70 2.77 10.63
C VAL A 257 6.00 1.83 9.47
N GLY A 258 5.12 1.80 8.47
CA GLY A 258 5.28 0.98 7.28
C GLY A 258 4.98 -0.52 7.45
N ALA A 259 4.62 -1.00 8.66
CA ALA A 259 4.30 -2.42 8.87
C ALA A 259 3.11 -2.88 8.01
N GLY A 260 2.05 -2.07 7.92
CA GLY A 260 0.90 -2.31 7.05
C GLY A 260 1.25 -2.32 5.56
N ASP A 261 2.15 -1.43 5.15
CA ASP A 261 2.63 -1.30 3.79
C ASP A 261 3.51 -2.51 3.40
N SER A 262 4.38 -2.94 4.32
CA SER A 262 5.19 -4.16 4.19
C SER A 262 4.32 -5.41 4.11
N TYR A 263 3.27 -5.48 4.92
CA TYR A 263 2.27 -6.56 4.85
C TYR A 263 1.60 -6.59 3.46
N MET A 264 1.09 -5.44 2.97
CA MET A 264 0.39 -5.37 1.68
C MET A 264 1.31 -5.67 0.49
N SER A 265 2.53 -5.15 0.48
CA SER A 265 3.52 -5.44 -0.55
C SER A 265 3.86 -6.93 -0.61
N THR A 266 3.97 -7.59 0.54
CA THR A 266 4.26 -9.03 0.63
C THR A 266 3.08 -9.87 0.15
N VAL A 267 1.84 -9.49 0.47
CA VAL A 267 0.63 -10.14 -0.09
C VAL A 267 0.67 -10.10 -1.61
N LEU A 268 0.87 -8.92 -2.20
CA LEU A 268 0.90 -8.77 -3.66
C LEU A 268 2.06 -9.55 -4.30
N ALA A 269 3.25 -9.49 -3.71
CA ALA A 269 4.39 -10.28 -4.18
C ALA A 269 4.11 -11.79 -4.10
N GLY A 270 3.49 -12.25 -3.02
CA GLY A 270 3.10 -13.65 -2.81
C GLY A 270 2.06 -14.16 -3.80
N LEU A 271 1.05 -13.34 -4.09
CA LEU A 271 0.03 -13.63 -5.12
C LEU A 271 0.65 -13.63 -6.53
N GLY A 272 1.55 -12.66 -6.80
CA GLY A 272 2.27 -12.57 -8.08
C GLY A 272 3.12 -13.80 -8.36
N ARG A 273 3.92 -14.27 -7.39
CA ARG A 273 4.73 -15.50 -7.52
C ARG A 273 3.89 -16.75 -7.78
N ARG A 274 2.64 -16.77 -7.35
CA ARG A 274 1.68 -17.86 -7.62
C ARG A 274 0.93 -17.70 -8.95
N GLY A 275 1.22 -16.65 -9.73
CA GLY A 275 0.55 -16.35 -11.00
C GLY A 275 -0.93 -16.02 -10.85
N LEU A 276 -1.33 -15.43 -9.70
CA LEU A 276 -2.72 -15.12 -9.35
C LEU A 276 -3.10 -13.66 -9.66
N LEU A 277 -2.16 -12.84 -10.15
CA LEU A 277 -2.40 -11.45 -10.52
C LEU A 277 -2.63 -11.31 -12.04
N GLY A 278 -3.51 -10.40 -12.43
CA GLY A 278 -3.93 -10.11 -13.80
C GLY A 278 -5.44 -10.23 -13.97
N ALA A 279 -6.03 -9.47 -14.88
CA ALA A 279 -7.48 -9.50 -15.11
C ALA A 279 -7.98 -10.92 -15.47
N GLY A 280 -7.23 -11.65 -16.27
CA GLY A 280 -7.54 -13.04 -16.63
C GLY A 280 -7.30 -14.07 -15.51
N ARG A 281 -6.84 -13.63 -14.33
CA ARG A 281 -6.56 -14.51 -13.19
C ARG A 281 -7.57 -14.38 -12.03
N ARG A 282 -8.61 -13.55 -12.19
CA ARG A 282 -9.61 -13.35 -11.11
C ARG A 282 -10.28 -14.61 -10.65
N ASP A 283 -10.62 -15.52 -11.57
CA ASP A 283 -11.23 -16.80 -11.20
C ASP A 283 -10.26 -17.68 -10.40
N ALA A 284 -8.98 -17.70 -10.78
CA ALA A 284 -7.95 -18.41 -10.05
C ALA A 284 -7.70 -17.79 -8.66
N LEU A 285 -7.66 -16.45 -8.57
CA LEU A 285 -7.55 -15.73 -7.31
C LEU A 285 -8.77 -16.00 -6.40
N ALA A 286 -9.97 -15.97 -6.96
CA ALA A 286 -11.20 -16.28 -6.23
C ALA A 286 -11.32 -17.76 -5.81
N ALA A 287 -10.57 -18.65 -6.50
CA ALA A 287 -10.53 -20.07 -6.20
C ALA A 287 -9.44 -20.47 -5.19
N LEU A 288 -8.66 -19.49 -4.70
CA LEU A 288 -7.57 -19.73 -3.74
C LEU A 288 -8.14 -20.43 -2.48
N ASP A 289 -7.54 -21.55 -2.12
CA ASP A 289 -7.96 -22.33 -0.96
C ASP A 289 -7.36 -21.79 0.37
N ALA A 290 -7.82 -22.36 1.48
CA ALA A 290 -7.41 -21.88 2.80
C ALA A 290 -5.90 -22.08 3.09
N PRO A 291 -5.25 -23.22 2.78
CA PRO A 291 -3.82 -23.40 2.97
C PRO A 291 -2.99 -22.37 2.22
N ASP A 292 -3.27 -22.16 0.94
CA ASP A 292 -2.53 -21.22 0.11
C ASP A 292 -2.77 -19.76 0.51
N LEU A 293 -4.03 -19.42 0.85
CA LEU A 293 -4.36 -18.10 1.37
C LEU A 293 -3.59 -17.80 2.67
N VAL A 294 -3.66 -18.71 3.64
CA VAL A 294 -2.97 -18.56 4.93
C VAL A 294 -1.46 -18.45 4.71
N ALA A 295 -0.87 -19.22 3.81
CA ALA A 295 0.57 -19.15 3.53
C ALA A 295 1.01 -17.79 2.98
N VAL A 296 0.20 -17.15 2.11
CA VAL A 296 0.48 -15.79 1.61
C VAL A 296 0.46 -14.77 2.75
N PHE A 297 -0.52 -14.85 3.62
CA PHE A 297 -0.69 -13.89 4.71
C PHE A 297 0.22 -14.15 5.90
N ASP A 298 0.66 -15.39 6.11
CA ASP A 298 1.72 -15.73 7.07
C ASP A 298 3.06 -15.09 6.67
N GLU A 299 3.42 -15.20 5.41
CA GLU A 299 4.61 -14.53 4.87
C GLU A 299 4.52 -13.00 5.04
N ALA A 300 3.33 -12.42 4.82
CA ALA A 300 3.08 -10.99 5.03
C ALA A 300 3.20 -10.59 6.51
N ALA A 301 2.72 -11.43 7.43
CA ALA A 301 2.87 -11.21 8.86
C ALA A 301 4.35 -11.23 9.30
N ARG A 302 5.17 -12.12 8.73
CA ARG A 302 6.63 -12.14 8.97
C ARG A 302 7.31 -10.88 8.45
N ALA A 303 6.95 -10.42 7.26
CA ALA A 303 7.51 -9.18 6.70
C ALA A 303 7.14 -7.95 7.54
N ALA A 304 5.90 -7.84 8.00
CA ALA A 304 5.46 -6.77 8.88
C ALA A 304 6.21 -6.80 10.23
N ALA A 305 6.39 -7.97 10.83
CA ALA A 305 7.15 -8.12 12.07
C ALA A 305 8.62 -7.69 11.89
N LEU A 306 9.27 -8.10 10.80
CA LEU A 306 10.63 -7.69 10.50
C LEU A 306 10.74 -6.17 10.26
N THR A 307 9.75 -5.56 9.61
CA THR A 307 9.67 -4.09 9.49
C THR A 307 9.55 -3.43 10.87
N CYS A 308 8.70 -3.95 11.76
CA CYS A 308 8.55 -3.42 13.11
C CYS A 308 9.84 -3.48 13.96
N SER A 309 10.80 -4.35 13.66
CA SER A 309 12.09 -4.44 14.34
C SER A 309 13.11 -3.41 13.85
N ARG A 310 12.73 -2.52 12.93
CA ARG A 310 13.58 -1.50 12.31
C ARG A 310 12.99 -0.11 12.51
N ARG A 311 13.80 0.92 12.35
CA ARG A 311 13.35 2.32 12.40
C ARG A 311 12.78 2.75 11.06
N GLY A 312 11.60 3.37 11.08
CA GLY A 312 10.90 3.87 9.90
C GLY A 312 10.33 2.77 9.01
N ALA A 313 9.80 3.16 7.85
CA ALA A 313 9.21 2.24 6.87
C ALA A 313 10.31 1.51 6.08
N ASP A 314 10.99 0.54 6.71
CA ASP A 314 12.08 -0.23 6.12
C ASP A 314 11.67 -1.70 5.87
N PRO A 315 10.92 -1.99 4.77
CA PRO A 315 10.46 -3.34 4.46
C PRO A 315 11.64 -4.26 4.10
N PRO A 316 11.56 -5.56 4.42
CA PRO A 316 12.64 -6.49 4.14
C PRO A 316 12.86 -6.74 2.65
N THR A 317 14.08 -7.08 2.30
CA THR A 317 14.40 -7.73 1.04
C THR A 317 13.93 -9.19 1.05
N ARG A 318 13.86 -9.83 -0.14
CA ARG A 318 13.53 -11.25 -0.25
C ARG A 318 14.48 -12.12 0.58
N ALA A 319 15.77 -11.87 0.50
CA ALA A 319 16.79 -12.65 1.23
C ALA A 319 16.63 -12.52 2.75
N GLU A 320 16.36 -11.31 3.26
CA GLU A 320 16.13 -11.09 4.69
C GLU A 320 14.86 -11.80 5.17
N LEU A 321 13.77 -11.73 4.38
CA LEU A 321 12.52 -12.38 4.74
C LEU A 321 12.64 -13.90 4.71
N ASP A 322 13.38 -14.47 3.77
CA ASP A 322 13.64 -15.92 3.69
C ASP A 322 14.49 -16.39 4.86
N ALA A 323 15.43 -15.57 5.33
CA ALA A 323 16.28 -15.87 6.50
C ALA A 323 15.59 -15.64 7.85
N PHE A 324 14.43 -14.97 7.86
CA PHE A 324 13.73 -14.62 9.09
C PHE A 324 12.82 -15.75 9.57
N HIS A 325 13.19 -16.38 10.68
CA HIS A 325 12.48 -17.48 11.33
C HIS A 325 12.04 -17.12 12.76
N PRO A 326 11.05 -16.21 12.89
CA PRO A 326 10.57 -15.81 14.21
C PRO A 326 9.72 -16.90 14.87
N THR A 327 9.57 -16.79 16.18
CA THR A 327 8.56 -17.58 16.91
C THR A 327 7.20 -16.90 16.82
N THR A 328 6.14 -17.68 16.66
CA THR A 328 4.75 -17.18 16.75
C THR A 328 4.46 -16.67 18.15
N GLY A 329 3.72 -15.57 18.23
CA GLY A 329 3.29 -14.93 19.48
C GLY A 329 2.20 -15.65 20.22
#